data_a3b201662f0a7481d5c1221b455fd098
#
_entry.id   a3b201662f0a7481d5c1221b455fd098
#
_cell.length_a   1.000
_cell.length_b   1.000
_cell.length_c   1.000
_cell.angle_alpha   90.00
_cell.angle_beta   90.00
_cell.angle_gamma   90.00
#
_symmetry.space_group_name_H-M   'P 1'
#
loop_
_entity.id
_entity.type
_entity.pdbx_description
1 polymer ?
#
loop_
_entity_poly.entity_id
_entity_poly.type
_entity_poly.pdbx_seq_one_letter_code
_entity_poly.pdbx_strand_id
1 'polypeptide(L)'
;ELRNPLNTTTYGVGEVIKDAIRKGCRHFIIGIGGSATNDGGIGMLQALGAEFLDEGGKQVPFGAHGVEKLAAINCENMLPELKDCDFRIACDVDNPLCGENGCSHIFGPQKGATPEMAEQMDQWMEKYAEITAEYFQNAGNDELEPERKENAAEKELQDNPDLMKAKVRFKGKNLSVEADWNPAGTGTNYNSDYPGCGAAGGLGFAFRAFLHGRLEPGINIVLEEIGIESAIKAADIVITGEGRLDGQTVRGKAPIGIARLAKKYGKPVIAFSGAVTEDAAACNPAGIDAFFPILRQITTLEAAMSPTTAQRNMTATVEQVFRLLKTFMLNVKPENFSNK
;
A
#
# COMPACT_ATOMS: atom_id res chain seq x y z
N GLU A 1 -8.70 20.42 -20.37
CA GLU A 1 -8.52 20.20 -21.83
C GLU A 1 -7.22 19.47 -22.18
N LEU A 2 -6.21 19.38 -21.29
CA LEU A 2 -4.93 18.72 -21.57
C LEU A 2 -4.79 17.34 -20.91
N ARG A 3 -5.76 16.90 -20.11
CA ARG A 3 -5.72 15.59 -19.46
C ARG A 3 -6.15 14.52 -20.46
N ASN A 4 -5.21 13.66 -20.84
CA ASN A 4 -5.48 12.52 -21.70
C ASN A 4 -4.59 11.34 -21.29
N PRO A 5 -5.14 10.31 -20.62
CA PRO A 5 -4.38 9.17 -20.15
C PRO A 5 -3.82 8.29 -21.27
N LEU A 6 -4.31 8.44 -22.50
CA LEU A 6 -3.77 7.73 -23.66
C LEU A 6 -2.32 8.12 -23.98
N ASN A 7 -1.91 9.35 -23.64
CA ASN A 7 -0.62 9.93 -24.03
C ASN A 7 0.34 10.14 -22.84
N THR A 8 -0.15 10.02 -21.59
CA THR A 8 0.69 10.22 -20.42
C THR A 8 1.49 8.96 -20.09
N THR A 9 2.73 9.13 -19.64
CA THR A 9 3.66 8.01 -19.41
C THR A 9 4.34 8.06 -18.05
N THR A 10 4.65 6.89 -17.51
CA THR A 10 5.47 6.71 -16.32
C THR A 10 6.98 6.74 -16.58
N TYR A 11 7.44 7.06 -17.81
CA TYR A 11 8.86 7.06 -18.19
C TYR A 11 9.74 7.86 -17.24
N GLY A 12 9.29 9.06 -16.84
CA GLY A 12 10.01 9.91 -15.88
C GLY A 12 10.22 9.25 -14.50
N VAL A 13 9.31 8.38 -14.06
CA VAL A 13 9.50 7.61 -12.81
C VAL A 13 10.72 6.70 -12.95
N GLY A 14 10.85 6.00 -14.08
CA GLY A 14 12.00 5.15 -14.37
C GLY A 14 13.31 5.93 -14.48
N GLU A 15 13.29 7.14 -15.08
CA GLU A 15 14.47 8.01 -15.13
C GLU A 15 14.94 8.42 -13.74
N VAL A 16 14.03 8.77 -12.82
CA VAL A 16 14.36 9.11 -11.43
C VAL A 16 14.95 7.89 -10.69
N ILE A 17 14.37 6.72 -10.84
CA ILE A 17 14.89 5.47 -10.25
C ILE A 17 16.30 5.17 -10.81
N LYS A 18 16.47 5.27 -12.11
CA LYS A 18 17.76 5.07 -12.80
C LYS A 18 18.85 6.03 -12.29
N ASP A 19 18.52 7.31 -12.12
CA ASP A 19 19.45 8.31 -11.58
C ASP A 19 19.83 8.00 -10.13
N ALA A 20 18.84 7.61 -9.30
CA ALA A 20 19.09 7.22 -7.92
C ALA A 20 19.98 5.96 -7.81
N ILE A 21 19.74 4.95 -8.66
CA ILE A 21 20.58 3.75 -8.73
C ILE A 21 22.03 4.10 -9.08
N ARG A 22 22.23 4.99 -10.07
CA ARG A 22 23.58 5.48 -10.47
C ARG A 22 24.29 6.24 -9.35
N LYS A 23 23.53 6.85 -8.43
CA LYS A 23 24.02 7.52 -7.23
C LYS A 23 24.25 6.57 -6.04
N GLY A 24 24.04 5.27 -6.23
CA GLY A 24 24.28 4.25 -5.23
C GLY A 24 23.08 3.85 -4.38
N CYS A 25 21.88 4.43 -4.63
CA CYS A 25 20.66 4.02 -3.91
C CYS A 25 20.28 2.58 -4.27
N ARG A 26 19.83 1.82 -3.28
CA ARG A 26 19.34 0.44 -3.43
C ARG A 26 18.04 0.18 -2.68
N HIS A 27 17.67 1.02 -1.71
CA HIS A 27 16.42 0.93 -0.97
C HIS A 27 15.51 2.09 -1.40
N PHE A 28 14.33 1.74 -1.89
CA PHE A 28 13.37 2.68 -2.44
C PHE A 28 12.05 2.62 -1.70
N ILE A 29 11.57 3.78 -1.26
CA ILE A 29 10.19 3.98 -0.81
C ILE A 29 9.53 4.90 -1.83
N ILE A 30 8.52 4.39 -2.51
CA ILE A 30 7.89 5.09 -3.63
C ILE A 30 6.38 5.26 -3.36
N GLY A 31 5.94 6.50 -3.23
CA GLY A 31 4.52 6.83 -3.19
C GLY A 31 3.96 6.97 -4.60
N ILE A 32 2.91 6.22 -4.92
CA ILE A 32 2.31 6.19 -6.27
C ILE A 32 0.95 6.86 -6.35
N GLY A 33 0.58 7.65 -5.32
CA GLY A 33 -0.67 8.42 -5.30
C GLY A 33 -0.67 9.61 -6.25
N GLY A 34 -1.86 10.08 -6.65
CA GLY A 34 -2.03 11.29 -7.46
C GLY A 34 -1.58 11.17 -8.91
N SER A 35 -1.54 9.95 -9.49
CA SER A 35 -1.06 9.71 -10.86
C SER A 35 -1.97 10.28 -11.93
N ALA A 36 -1.38 10.62 -13.10
CA ALA A 36 -2.09 11.06 -14.30
C ALA A 36 -1.96 10.06 -15.47
N THR A 37 -1.32 8.92 -15.25
CA THR A 37 -0.96 7.90 -16.25
C THR A 37 -1.86 6.69 -16.20
N ASN A 38 -1.99 5.99 -17.32
CA ASN A 38 -2.67 4.70 -17.45
C ASN A 38 -1.92 3.83 -18.47
N ASP A 39 -0.58 3.73 -18.30
CA ASP A 39 0.32 3.03 -19.21
C ASP A 39 0.83 1.69 -18.64
N GLY A 40 0.18 1.14 -17.59
CA GLY A 40 0.58 -0.12 -16.98
C GLY A 40 1.97 -0.09 -16.33
N GLY A 41 2.60 1.08 -16.21
CA GLY A 41 3.98 1.21 -15.77
C GLY A 41 5.03 0.87 -16.83
N ILE A 42 4.60 0.61 -18.08
CA ILE A 42 5.50 0.25 -19.19
C ILE A 42 6.55 1.34 -19.40
N GLY A 43 6.15 2.63 -19.37
CA GLY A 43 7.11 3.72 -19.53
C GLY A 43 8.25 3.69 -18.50
N MET A 44 7.95 3.44 -17.24
CA MET A 44 8.96 3.28 -16.19
C MET A 44 9.93 2.14 -16.52
N LEU A 45 9.40 0.98 -16.91
CA LEU A 45 10.21 -0.18 -17.26
C LEU A 45 11.08 0.05 -18.51
N GLN A 46 10.55 0.78 -19.51
CA GLN A 46 11.33 1.19 -20.69
C GLN A 46 12.54 2.06 -20.30
N ALA A 47 12.37 3.02 -19.39
CA ALA A 47 13.47 3.84 -18.90
C ALA A 47 14.53 3.03 -18.15
N LEU A 48 14.12 1.93 -17.51
CA LEU A 48 14.99 0.99 -16.80
C LEU A 48 15.64 -0.06 -17.72
N GLY A 49 15.30 -0.05 -19.02
CA GLY A 49 15.95 -0.89 -20.03
C GLY A 49 15.10 -2.06 -20.55
N ALA A 50 13.88 -2.24 -20.07
CA ALA A 50 12.97 -3.24 -20.64
C ALA A 50 12.48 -2.85 -22.03
N GLU A 51 12.28 -3.82 -22.88
CA GLU A 51 11.72 -3.66 -24.22
C GLU A 51 10.29 -4.20 -24.25
N PHE A 52 9.37 -3.35 -24.66
CA PHE A 52 7.96 -3.67 -24.89
C PHE A 52 7.70 -3.48 -26.38
N LEU A 53 7.52 -4.59 -27.09
CA LEU A 53 7.59 -4.64 -28.55
C LEU A 53 6.21 -4.81 -29.17
N ASP A 54 5.99 -4.16 -30.31
CA ASP A 54 4.83 -4.36 -31.18
C ASP A 54 5.02 -5.61 -32.08
N GLU A 55 4.01 -5.95 -32.87
CA GLU A 55 4.05 -7.09 -33.82
C GLU A 55 5.18 -7.00 -34.82
N GLY A 56 5.69 -5.80 -35.08
CA GLY A 56 6.83 -5.55 -35.97
C GLY A 56 8.19 -5.61 -35.25
N GLY A 57 8.22 -5.96 -33.95
CA GLY A 57 9.45 -6.01 -33.15
C GLY A 57 10.03 -4.65 -32.78
N LYS A 58 9.24 -3.56 -32.86
CA LYS A 58 9.65 -2.23 -32.48
C LYS A 58 9.12 -1.87 -31.11
N GLN A 59 9.90 -1.08 -30.38
CA GLN A 59 9.50 -0.51 -29.10
C GLN A 59 8.16 0.23 -29.22
N VAL A 60 7.17 -0.11 -28.40
CA VAL A 60 5.87 0.56 -28.37
C VAL A 60 6.01 2.04 -27.94
N PRO A 61 5.13 2.94 -28.40
CA PRO A 61 5.12 4.34 -28.00
C PRO A 61 4.75 4.49 -26.51
N PHE A 62 4.92 5.69 -25.98
CA PHE A 62 4.54 6.04 -24.62
C PHE A 62 3.02 6.11 -24.44
N GLY A 63 2.57 5.96 -23.19
CA GLY A 63 1.18 6.07 -22.78
C GLY A 63 0.36 4.79 -23.01
N ALA A 64 -0.95 4.86 -22.78
CA ALA A 64 -1.83 3.71 -22.98
C ALA A 64 -1.87 3.23 -24.45
N HIS A 65 -1.61 4.11 -25.41
CA HIS A 65 -1.40 3.70 -26.81
C HIS A 65 -0.20 2.76 -27.01
N GLY A 66 0.77 2.76 -26.09
CA GLY A 66 1.83 1.77 -26.09
C GLY A 66 1.33 0.41 -25.65
N VAL A 67 0.47 0.38 -24.62
CA VAL A 67 -0.15 -0.87 -24.13
C VAL A 67 -1.02 -1.50 -25.21
N GLU A 68 -1.79 -0.70 -25.96
CA GLU A 68 -2.59 -1.15 -27.11
C GLU A 68 -1.80 -2.01 -28.09
N LYS A 69 -0.57 -1.58 -28.39
CA LYS A 69 0.26 -2.17 -29.46
C LYS A 69 1.16 -3.30 -28.96
N LEU A 70 1.15 -3.57 -27.67
CA LEU A 70 2.03 -4.58 -27.08
C LEU A 70 1.79 -5.96 -27.65
N ALA A 71 2.86 -6.62 -28.10
CA ALA A 71 2.89 -7.99 -28.59
C ALA A 71 3.94 -8.87 -27.91
N ALA A 72 5.06 -8.30 -27.43
CA ALA A 72 6.12 -9.07 -26.77
C ALA A 72 6.86 -8.23 -25.73
N ILE A 73 7.50 -8.91 -24.78
CA ILE A 73 8.30 -8.30 -23.69
C ILE A 73 9.71 -8.92 -23.73
N ASN A 74 10.74 -8.08 -23.54
CA ASN A 74 12.11 -8.51 -23.32
C ASN A 74 12.75 -7.68 -22.18
N CYS A 75 13.25 -8.33 -21.13
CA CYS A 75 13.87 -7.70 -19.96
C CYS A 75 15.39 -7.93 -19.88
N GLU A 76 16.02 -8.54 -20.89
CA GLU A 76 17.46 -8.86 -20.86
C GLU A 76 18.36 -7.62 -20.70
N ASN A 77 17.93 -6.48 -21.24
CA ASN A 77 18.67 -5.22 -21.22
C ASN A 77 18.34 -4.32 -20.02
N MET A 78 17.56 -4.80 -19.05
CA MET A 78 17.30 -4.04 -17.84
C MET A 78 18.60 -3.80 -17.05
N LEU A 79 18.62 -2.67 -16.30
CA LEU A 79 19.76 -2.33 -15.45
C LEU A 79 20.10 -3.49 -14.50
N PRO A 80 21.33 -4.04 -14.55
CA PRO A 80 21.70 -5.20 -13.74
C PRO A 80 21.63 -4.92 -12.23
N GLU A 81 21.83 -3.66 -11.81
CA GLU A 81 21.76 -3.23 -10.41
C GLU A 81 20.35 -3.31 -9.79
N LEU A 82 19.32 -3.47 -10.61
CA LEU A 82 17.93 -3.67 -10.13
C LEU A 82 17.81 -4.94 -9.26
N LYS A 83 18.65 -5.95 -9.48
CA LYS A 83 18.69 -7.17 -8.68
C LYS A 83 19.05 -6.92 -7.20
N ASP A 84 19.80 -5.85 -6.94
CA ASP A 84 20.24 -5.45 -5.60
C ASP A 84 19.31 -4.42 -4.96
N CYS A 85 18.22 -4.03 -5.64
CA CYS A 85 17.31 -3.00 -5.20
C CYS A 85 16.11 -3.60 -4.45
N ASP A 86 15.72 -2.97 -3.36
CA ASP A 86 14.49 -3.23 -2.61
C ASP A 86 13.49 -2.09 -2.86
N PHE A 87 12.27 -2.45 -3.28
CA PHE A 87 11.22 -1.50 -3.61
C PHE A 87 10.03 -1.68 -2.67
N ARG A 88 9.77 -0.67 -1.83
CA ARG A 88 8.57 -0.55 -1.01
C ARG A 88 7.64 0.49 -1.62
N ILE A 89 6.46 0.07 -2.01
CA ILE A 89 5.51 0.90 -2.74
C ILE A 89 4.35 1.27 -1.84
N ALA A 90 4.28 2.54 -1.46
CA ALA A 90 3.17 3.06 -0.67
C ALA A 90 1.89 3.09 -1.54
N CYS A 91 1.00 2.13 -1.29
CA CYS A 91 -0.23 1.89 -2.03
C CYS A 91 -1.40 1.76 -1.05
N ASP A 92 -2.31 2.73 -1.07
CA ASP A 92 -3.47 2.79 -0.17
C ASP A 92 -4.78 2.37 -0.87
N VAL A 93 -4.67 1.73 -2.05
CA VAL A 93 -5.81 1.20 -2.81
C VAL A 93 -5.60 -0.28 -3.08
N ASP A 94 -6.71 -1.01 -3.21
CA ASP A 94 -6.75 -2.47 -3.40
C ASP A 94 -7.24 -2.89 -4.80
N ASN A 95 -7.40 -1.94 -5.70
CA ASN A 95 -7.90 -2.18 -7.05
C ASN A 95 -6.97 -3.13 -7.84
N PRO A 96 -7.52 -4.13 -8.55
CA PRO A 96 -6.78 -4.96 -9.49
C PRO A 96 -6.32 -4.15 -10.70
N LEU A 97 -5.50 -4.75 -11.55
CA LEU A 97 -5.02 -4.09 -12.77
C LEU A 97 -6.15 -3.78 -13.74
N CYS A 98 -7.03 -4.74 -14.01
CA CYS A 98 -8.12 -4.67 -15.00
C CYS A 98 -9.44 -5.20 -14.41
N GLY A 99 -10.53 -5.14 -15.22
CA GLY A 99 -11.87 -5.52 -14.84
C GLY A 99 -12.70 -4.35 -14.30
N GLU A 100 -13.93 -4.63 -13.82
CA GLU A 100 -14.87 -3.60 -13.33
C GLU A 100 -14.26 -2.66 -12.28
N ASN A 101 -13.41 -3.19 -11.40
CA ASN A 101 -12.72 -2.44 -10.36
C ASN A 101 -11.27 -2.12 -10.74
N GLY A 102 -10.89 -2.30 -12.00
CA GLY A 102 -9.56 -2.08 -12.53
C GLY A 102 -9.17 -0.61 -12.63
N CYS A 103 -7.90 -0.37 -12.92
CA CYS A 103 -7.33 0.98 -12.92
C CYS A 103 -7.98 1.92 -13.95
N SER A 104 -8.37 1.39 -15.11
CA SER A 104 -8.93 2.17 -16.21
C SER A 104 -10.35 2.65 -15.89
N HIS A 105 -11.19 1.79 -15.33
CA HIS A 105 -12.56 2.13 -14.97
C HIS A 105 -12.63 3.05 -13.74
N ILE A 106 -11.89 2.74 -12.69
CA ILE A 106 -12.00 3.48 -11.42
C ILE A 106 -11.24 4.81 -11.46
N PHE A 107 -10.04 4.84 -12.02
CA PHE A 107 -9.18 6.02 -11.98
C PHE A 107 -9.05 6.75 -13.32
N GLY A 108 -9.49 6.14 -14.44
CA GLY A 108 -9.45 6.74 -15.77
C GLY A 108 -10.23 8.06 -15.88
N PRO A 109 -11.47 8.14 -15.37
CA PRO A 109 -12.29 9.36 -15.49
C PRO A 109 -11.62 10.60 -14.89
N GLN A 110 -11.01 10.50 -13.70
CA GLN A 110 -10.30 11.63 -13.08
C GLN A 110 -9.04 12.07 -13.86
N LYS A 111 -8.52 11.20 -14.74
CA LYS A 111 -7.38 11.43 -15.62
C LYS A 111 -7.80 11.95 -16.99
N GLY A 112 -9.11 12.08 -17.25
CA GLY A 112 -9.68 12.59 -18.49
C GLY A 112 -10.15 11.52 -19.47
N ALA A 113 -10.25 10.26 -19.05
CA ALA A 113 -10.82 9.20 -19.89
C ALA A 113 -12.34 9.35 -20.05
N THR A 114 -12.85 9.15 -21.26
CA THR A 114 -14.27 8.87 -21.47
C THR A 114 -14.60 7.42 -21.09
N PRO A 115 -15.90 7.07 -20.94
CA PRO A 115 -16.27 5.67 -20.67
C PRO A 115 -15.74 4.69 -21.73
N GLU A 116 -15.78 5.08 -23.02
CA GLU A 116 -15.28 4.28 -24.13
C GLU A 116 -13.75 4.11 -24.07
N MET A 117 -13.03 5.17 -23.71
CA MET A 117 -11.58 5.12 -23.50
C MET A 117 -11.23 4.20 -22.30
N ALA A 118 -12.01 4.26 -21.21
CA ALA A 118 -11.78 3.42 -20.04
C ALA A 118 -11.96 1.93 -20.39
N GLU A 119 -13.00 1.59 -21.13
CA GLU A 119 -13.26 0.23 -21.62
C GLU A 119 -12.11 -0.30 -22.50
N GLN A 120 -11.67 0.53 -23.47
CA GLN A 120 -10.56 0.15 -24.36
C GLN A 120 -9.25 -0.05 -23.59
N MET A 121 -8.92 0.90 -22.70
CA MET A 121 -7.72 0.79 -21.88
C MET A 121 -7.75 -0.42 -20.94
N ASP A 122 -8.92 -0.81 -20.45
CA ASP A 122 -9.06 -1.99 -19.60
C ASP A 122 -8.74 -3.28 -20.37
N GLN A 123 -9.26 -3.43 -21.59
CA GLN A 123 -8.94 -4.54 -22.49
C GLN A 123 -7.43 -4.60 -22.82
N TRP A 124 -6.78 -3.44 -23.00
CA TRP A 124 -5.33 -3.41 -23.21
C TRP A 124 -4.55 -3.82 -21.96
N MET A 125 -5.02 -3.47 -20.77
CA MET A 125 -4.42 -3.92 -19.52
C MET A 125 -4.57 -5.44 -19.30
N GLU A 126 -5.71 -6.01 -19.67
CA GLU A 126 -5.93 -7.45 -19.64
C GLU A 126 -4.92 -8.16 -20.55
N LYS A 127 -4.82 -7.74 -21.82
CA LYS A 127 -3.82 -8.25 -22.75
C LYS A 127 -2.38 -8.10 -22.24
N TYR A 128 -2.06 -6.96 -21.61
CA TYR A 128 -0.75 -6.74 -21.01
C TYR A 128 -0.45 -7.73 -19.88
N ALA A 129 -1.43 -8.01 -19.03
CA ALA A 129 -1.30 -9.02 -17.98
C ALA A 129 -1.04 -10.42 -18.55
N GLU A 130 -1.77 -10.81 -19.61
CA GLU A 130 -1.59 -12.10 -20.30
C GLU A 130 -0.18 -12.24 -20.89
N ILE A 131 0.28 -11.24 -21.66
CA ILE A 131 1.63 -11.23 -22.26
C ILE A 131 2.70 -11.27 -21.16
N THR A 132 2.49 -10.57 -20.04
CA THR A 132 3.42 -10.59 -18.91
C THR A 132 3.47 -11.99 -18.28
N ALA A 133 2.33 -12.63 -18.11
CA ALA A 133 2.27 -13.99 -17.57
C ALA A 133 2.98 -15.00 -18.48
N GLU A 134 2.75 -14.93 -19.78
CA GLU A 134 3.43 -15.78 -20.78
C GLU A 134 4.95 -15.57 -20.77
N TYR A 135 5.40 -14.31 -20.70
CA TYR A 135 6.81 -13.99 -20.63
C TYR A 135 7.51 -14.66 -19.44
N PHE A 136 6.96 -14.52 -18.21
CA PHE A 136 7.55 -15.12 -17.03
C PHE A 136 7.42 -16.64 -16.95
N GLN A 137 6.35 -17.22 -17.50
CA GLN A 137 6.21 -18.68 -17.60
C GLN A 137 7.26 -19.28 -18.53
N ASN A 138 7.52 -18.64 -19.66
CA ASN A 138 8.53 -19.08 -20.61
C ASN A 138 9.96 -18.90 -20.06
N ALA A 139 10.27 -17.77 -19.41
CA ALA A 139 11.54 -17.55 -18.77
C ALA A 139 11.84 -18.55 -17.62
N GLY A 140 10.82 -18.95 -16.84
CA GLY A 140 10.96 -19.97 -15.80
C GLY A 140 11.20 -21.39 -16.32
N ASN A 141 10.84 -21.68 -17.57
CA ASN A 141 11.11 -22.98 -18.19
C ASN A 141 12.54 -23.10 -18.73
N ASP A 142 13.20 -22.00 -19.04
CA ASP A 142 14.61 -21.98 -19.49
C ASP A 142 15.61 -22.10 -18.33
N GLU A 143 15.19 -21.85 -17.08
CA GLU A 143 16.06 -21.97 -15.89
C GLU A 143 16.00 -23.34 -15.18
N LEU A 144 15.27 -24.33 -15.74
CA LEU A 144 15.17 -25.68 -15.18
C LEU A 144 16.34 -26.59 -15.62
N GLU A 145 17.58 -26.17 -15.44
CA GLU A 145 18.72 -27.02 -15.05
C GLU A 145 19.81 -26.18 -14.38
N PRO A 146 19.84 -26.15 -13.04
CA PRO A 146 21.09 -26.46 -12.35
C PRO A 146 20.87 -27.37 -11.14
N GLU A 147 21.88 -28.22 -10.89
CA GLU A 147 22.02 -29.08 -9.72
C GLU A 147 21.61 -28.38 -8.42
N ARG A 148 20.56 -28.87 -7.78
CA ARG A 148 20.16 -28.47 -6.43
C ARG A 148 21.31 -28.80 -5.45
N LYS A 149 22.02 -27.78 -5.01
CA LYS A 149 22.75 -27.84 -3.74
C LYS A 149 21.73 -27.57 -2.62
N GLU A 150 21.35 -28.59 -1.88
CA GLU A 150 20.55 -28.48 -0.65
C GLU A 150 21.19 -27.45 0.28
N ASN A 151 20.49 -26.37 0.53
CA ASN A 151 20.92 -25.34 1.50
C ASN A 151 20.64 -25.82 2.93
N ALA A 152 21.60 -25.61 3.82
CA ALA A 152 21.54 -25.98 5.24
C ALA A 152 20.30 -25.41 5.99
N ALA A 153 19.71 -24.33 5.49
CA ALA A 153 18.50 -23.72 6.05
C ALA A 153 17.22 -24.55 5.81
N GLU A 154 17.13 -25.32 4.72
CA GLU A 154 15.98 -26.20 4.46
C GLU A 154 15.97 -27.42 5.40
N LYS A 155 17.14 -27.84 5.85
CA LYS A 155 17.28 -28.96 6.79
C LYS A 155 16.87 -28.59 8.21
N GLU A 156 17.10 -27.34 8.63
CA GLU A 156 16.67 -26.82 9.94
C GLU A 156 15.15 -26.65 10.06
N LEU A 157 14.46 -26.39 8.96
CA LEU A 157 12.99 -26.27 8.88
C LEU A 157 12.28 -27.64 8.87
N GLN A 158 12.91 -28.67 8.31
CA GLN A 158 12.36 -30.04 8.32
C GLN A 158 12.48 -30.72 9.69
N ASP A 159 13.47 -30.33 10.50
CA ASP A 159 13.73 -30.93 11.81
C ASP A 159 12.94 -30.28 12.97
N ASN A 160 12.13 -29.22 12.69
CA ASN A 160 11.34 -28.56 13.74
C ASN A 160 9.86 -28.34 13.34
N PRO A 161 9.00 -29.37 13.52
CA PRO A 161 7.57 -29.32 13.13
C PRO A 161 6.74 -28.26 13.88
N ASP A 162 7.22 -27.71 14.98
CA ASP A 162 6.47 -26.76 15.81
C ASP A 162 6.52 -25.31 15.27
N LEU A 163 7.47 -24.98 14.39
CA LEU A 163 7.50 -23.69 13.69
C LEU A 163 6.44 -23.56 12.59
N MET A 164 5.88 -24.67 12.12
CA MET A 164 4.79 -24.69 11.11
C MET A 164 3.37 -24.49 11.69
N LYS A 165 3.20 -24.39 13.03
CA LYS A 165 1.88 -24.37 13.67
C LYS A 165 1.46 -23.06 14.32
N ALA A 166 2.07 -21.94 14.00
CA ALA A 166 1.55 -20.63 14.42
C ALA A 166 0.33 -20.20 13.59
N LYS A 167 -0.74 -21.03 13.59
CA LYS A 167 -2.06 -20.61 13.14
C LYS A 167 -2.73 -19.81 14.25
N VAL A 168 -2.66 -18.49 14.17
CA VAL A 168 -3.48 -17.62 15.00
C VAL A 168 -4.94 -17.72 14.52
N ARG A 169 -5.75 -18.48 15.27
CA ARG A 169 -7.21 -18.54 15.04
C ARG A 169 -7.86 -17.29 15.61
N PHE A 170 -8.27 -16.37 14.76
CA PHE A 170 -9.29 -15.40 15.11
C PHE A 170 -10.66 -15.94 14.71
N LYS A 171 -11.56 -16.11 15.67
CA LYS A 171 -12.96 -16.44 15.45
C LYS A 171 -13.70 -15.19 14.94
N GLY A 172 -14.17 -15.23 13.69
CA GLY A 172 -15.16 -14.26 13.20
C GLY A 172 -14.84 -13.71 11.81
N LYS A 173 -15.51 -14.28 10.79
CA LYS A 173 -15.62 -13.88 9.38
C LYS A 173 -14.32 -13.75 8.58
N ASN A 174 -14.24 -14.60 7.56
CA ASN A 174 -13.18 -14.72 6.57
C ASN A 174 -12.76 -13.38 5.97
N LEU A 175 -11.60 -12.91 6.37
CA LEU A 175 -10.66 -12.17 5.58
C LEU A 175 -9.34 -12.93 5.73
N SER A 176 -9.13 -13.91 4.88
CA SER A 176 -7.83 -14.56 4.73
C SER A 176 -6.93 -13.59 3.94
N VAL A 177 -6.25 -12.72 4.63
CA VAL A 177 -5.00 -12.16 4.11
C VAL A 177 -3.95 -13.22 4.38
N GLU A 178 -3.87 -14.21 3.52
CA GLU A 178 -2.65 -15.01 3.39
C GLU A 178 -1.61 -14.09 2.77
N ALA A 179 -0.74 -13.56 3.60
CA ALA A 179 0.47 -12.94 3.12
C ALA A 179 1.34 -14.08 2.57
N ASP A 180 1.27 -14.31 1.26
CA ASP A 180 2.24 -15.12 0.54
C ASP A 180 3.58 -14.38 0.51
N TRP A 181 4.26 -14.41 1.65
CA TRP A 181 5.67 -14.07 1.71
C TRP A 181 6.44 -15.32 1.26
N ASN A 182 6.81 -15.37 -0.02
CA ASN A 182 7.71 -16.38 -0.55
C ASN A 182 9.08 -15.73 -0.85
N PRO A 183 10.08 -15.91 0.02
CA PRO A 183 11.42 -15.36 -0.19
C PRO A 183 12.19 -16.04 -1.34
N ALA A 184 11.63 -17.10 -1.94
CA ALA A 184 12.32 -17.95 -2.93
C ALA A 184 11.73 -17.85 -4.34
N GLY A 185 11.16 -16.71 -4.77
CA GLY A 185 10.95 -16.44 -6.21
C GLY A 185 10.03 -17.38 -7.01
N THR A 186 9.23 -18.25 -6.38
CA THR A 186 8.35 -19.22 -7.08
C THR A 186 6.86 -18.90 -6.98
N GLY A 187 6.49 -17.73 -6.48
CA GLY A 187 5.10 -17.25 -6.45
C GLY A 187 4.84 -16.29 -7.60
N THR A 188 3.67 -16.37 -8.22
CA THR A 188 3.20 -15.60 -9.37
C THR A 188 3.12 -14.09 -9.08
N ASN A 189 4.24 -13.38 -9.09
CA ASN A 189 4.29 -11.93 -8.87
C ASN A 189 3.52 -11.14 -9.94
N TYR A 190 3.20 -11.78 -11.07
CA TYR A 190 2.45 -11.23 -12.19
C TYR A 190 0.93 -11.47 -12.13
N ASN A 191 0.38 -11.82 -10.96
CA ASN A 191 -1.07 -11.87 -10.78
C ASN A 191 -1.67 -10.45 -10.86
N SER A 192 -2.47 -10.18 -11.89
CA SER A 192 -3.14 -8.91 -12.14
C SER A 192 -4.23 -8.57 -11.12
N ASP A 193 -4.80 -9.60 -10.47
CA ASP A 193 -5.85 -9.45 -9.46
C ASP A 193 -5.31 -9.12 -8.07
N TYR A 194 -3.98 -9.13 -7.91
CA TYR A 194 -3.38 -8.80 -6.61
C TYR A 194 -3.75 -7.37 -6.19
N PRO A 195 -4.19 -7.16 -4.93
CA PRO A 195 -4.59 -5.86 -4.43
C PRO A 195 -3.52 -4.78 -4.65
N GLY A 196 -3.89 -3.67 -5.28
CA GLY A 196 -3.00 -2.56 -5.57
C GLY A 196 -2.30 -2.63 -6.93
N CYS A 197 -2.45 -3.70 -7.71
CA CYS A 197 -1.89 -3.77 -9.08
C CYS A 197 -2.42 -2.66 -9.98
N GLY A 198 -3.68 -2.22 -9.80
CA GLY A 198 -4.27 -1.09 -10.53
C GLY A 198 -3.84 0.27 -10.04
N ALA A 199 -3.13 0.38 -8.92
CA ALA A 199 -2.68 1.67 -8.42
C ALA A 199 -1.83 2.41 -9.46
N ALA A 200 -2.08 3.73 -9.55
CA ALA A 200 -1.38 4.61 -10.48
C ALA A 200 -1.44 4.18 -11.96
N GLY A 201 -2.60 3.62 -12.38
CA GLY A 201 -2.80 3.21 -13.78
C GLY A 201 -1.95 2.02 -14.20
N GLY A 202 -1.81 1.05 -13.29
CA GLY A 202 -1.05 -0.18 -13.48
C GLY A 202 0.42 -0.11 -13.06
N LEU A 203 0.88 1.03 -12.53
CA LEU A 203 2.26 1.15 -12.05
C LEU A 203 2.52 0.19 -10.88
N GLY A 204 1.51 -0.08 -10.01
CA GLY A 204 1.59 -1.08 -8.95
C GLY A 204 1.89 -2.48 -9.50
N PHE A 205 1.24 -2.87 -10.60
CA PHE A 205 1.51 -4.14 -11.29
C PHE A 205 2.94 -4.20 -11.81
N ALA A 206 3.42 -3.13 -12.48
CA ALA A 206 4.78 -3.08 -13.01
C ALA A 206 5.84 -3.25 -11.91
N PHE A 207 5.70 -2.55 -10.78
CA PHE A 207 6.60 -2.73 -9.66
C PHE A 207 6.60 -4.16 -9.12
N ARG A 208 5.40 -4.75 -8.97
CA ARG A 208 5.27 -6.09 -8.42
C ARG A 208 5.79 -7.16 -9.36
N ALA A 209 5.40 -7.12 -10.64
CA ALA A 209 5.73 -8.16 -11.61
C ALA A 209 7.20 -8.14 -12.04
N PHE A 210 7.77 -6.96 -12.28
CA PHE A 210 9.09 -6.84 -12.89
C PHE A 210 10.21 -6.45 -11.91
N LEU A 211 9.88 -5.76 -10.81
CA LEU A 211 10.86 -5.25 -9.85
C LEU A 211 10.72 -5.89 -8.47
N HIS A 212 9.88 -6.91 -8.32
CA HIS A 212 9.59 -7.58 -7.05
C HIS A 212 9.19 -6.62 -5.92
N GLY A 213 8.57 -5.48 -6.30
CA GLY A 213 8.14 -4.44 -5.38
C GLY A 213 7.03 -4.91 -4.44
N ARG A 214 7.13 -4.54 -3.18
CA ARG A 214 6.12 -4.82 -2.17
C ARG A 214 5.11 -3.68 -2.13
N LEU A 215 3.84 -3.97 -2.48
CA LEU A 215 2.73 -3.04 -2.33
C LEU A 215 2.23 -3.12 -0.89
N GLU A 216 2.32 -2.03 -0.17
CA GLU A 216 1.91 -1.99 1.25
C GLU A 216 1.30 -0.62 1.60
N PRO A 217 0.39 -0.56 2.58
CA PRO A 217 -0.17 0.70 3.02
C PRO A 217 0.94 1.68 3.43
N GLY A 218 0.88 2.91 2.93
CA GLY A 218 1.90 3.92 3.18
C GLY A 218 2.15 4.18 4.66
N ILE A 219 1.09 4.08 5.48
CA ILE A 219 1.23 4.22 6.94
C ILE A 219 2.13 3.15 7.55
N ASN A 220 2.08 1.90 7.08
CA ASN A 220 2.91 0.82 7.62
C ASN A 220 4.40 1.11 7.37
N ILE A 221 4.73 1.55 6.15
CA ILE A 221 6.08 1.97 5.79
C ILE A 221 6.56 3.09 6.73
N VAL A 222 5.75 4.14 6.90
CA VAL A 222 6.12 5.27 7.76
C VAL A 222 6.34 4.83 9.21
N LEU A 223 5.45 4.04 9.79
CA LEU A 223 5.57 3.58 11.17
C LEU A 223 6.82 2.73 11.40
N GLU A 224 7.19 1.90 10.42
CA GLU A 224 8.39 1.09 10.48
C GLU A 224 9.65 1.94 10.36
N GLU A 225 9.73 2.81 9.35
CA GLU A 225 10.90 3.67 9.10
C GLU A 225 11.20 4.64 10.25
N ILE A 226 10.17 5.19 10.93
CA ILE A 226 10.37 6.04 12.10
C ILE A 226 10.62 5.24 13.39
N GLY A 227 10.53 3.90 13.36
CA GLY A 227 10.80 3.03 14.50
C GLY A 227 9.85 3.22 15.68
N ILE A 228 8.60 3.68 15.45
CA ILE A 228 7.66 4.07 16.52
C ILE A 228 7.23 2.89 17.40
N GLU A 229 7.44 1.67 16.94
CA GLU A 229 7.03 0.44 17.66
C GLU A 229 7.62 0.38 19.08
N SER A 230 8.88 0.77 19.23
CA SER A 230 9.55 0.81 20.54
C SER A 230 8.90 1.80 21.49
N ALA A 231 8.51 2.97 21.00
CA ALA A 231 7.82 3.99 21.79
C ALA A 231 6.41 3.53 22.20
N ILE A 232 5.68 2.88 21.27
CA ILE A 232 4.36 2.30 21.53
C ILE A 232 4.44 1.20 22.61
N LYS A 233 5.44 0.32 22.54
CA LYS A 233 5.67 -0.71 23.56
C LYS A 233 5.86 -0.13 24.96
N ALA A 234 6.58 0.99 25.07
CA ALA A 234 6.86 1.66 26.33
C ALA A 234 5.73 2.57 26.84
N ALA A 235 4.76 2.91 25.98
CA ALA A 235 3.68 3.81 26.35
C ALA A 235 2.62 3.12 27.21
N ASP A 236 1.98 3.88 28.12
CA ASP A 236 0.78 3.45 28.85
C ASP A 236 -0.49 3.69 28.03
N ILE A 237 -0.53 4.78 27.25
CA ILE A 237 -1.65 5.18 26.38
C ILE A 237 -1.06 5.69 25.07
N VAL A 238 -1.66 5.32 23.96
CA VAL A 238 -1.33 5.84 22.63
C VAL A 238 -2.37 6.87 22.23
N ILE A 239 -1.90 8.05 21.80
CA ILE A 239 -2.76 9.14 21.33
C ILE A 239 -2.53 9.33 19.86
N THR A 240 -3.62 9.38 19.08
CA THR A 240 -3.59 9.64 17.65
C THR A 240 -4.67 10.64 17.27
N GLY A 241 -4.73 11.03 16.00
CA GLY A 241 -5.77 11.93 15.52
C GLY A 241 -5.59 12.33 14.06
N GLU A 242 -6.63 12.98 13.55
CA GLU A 242 -6.64 13.58 12.23
C GLU A 242 -7.62 14.74 12.16
N GLY A 243 -7.68 15.45 11.02
CA GLY A 243 -8.60 16.58 10.85
C GLY A 243 -10.06 16.18 10.92
N ARG A 244 -10.43 15.00 10.39
CA ARG A 244 -11.79 14.46 10.40
C ARG A 244 -11.77 12.94 10.49
N LEU A 245 -12.36 12.42 11.57
CA LEU A 245 -12.57 10.98 11.75
C LEU A 245 -13.90 10.57 11.11
N ASP A 246 -13.85 9.62 10.21
CA ASP A 246 -15.00 9.13 9.43
C ASP A 246 -14.86 7.64 9.08
N GLY A 247 -15.88 7.06 8.41
CA GLY A 247 -15.85 5.67 7.97
C GLY A 247 -14.75 5.32 6.97
N GLN A 248 -14.10 6.30 6.34
CA GLN A 248 -12.94 6.04 5.47
C GLN A 248 -11.65 5.89 6.28
N THR A 249 -11.61 6.38 7.51
CA THR A 249 -10.44 6.28 8.39
C THR A 249 -10.03 4.82 8.59
N VAL A 250 -11.02 3.90 8.67
CA VAL A 250 -10.75 2.44 8.85
C VAL A 250 -10.04 1.79 7.66
N ARG A 251 -10.03 2.44 6.49
CA ARG A 251 -9.39 1.92 5.27
C ARG A 251 -7.87 2.07 5.25
N GLY A 252 -7.23 2.29 6.41
CA GLY A 252 -5.77 2.30 6.52
C GLY A 252 -5.13 3.69 6.66
N LYS A 253 -5.93 4.73 7.02
CA LYS A 253 -5.36 6.04 7.35
C LYS A 253 -4.48 5.98 8.62
N ALA A 254 -3.65 6.99 8.83
CA ALA A 254 -2.68 7.05 9.92
C ALA A 254 -3.24 6.70 11.31
N PRO A 255 -4.42 7.18 11.75
CA PRO A 255 -4.94 6.83 13.07
C PRO A 255 -5.15 5.34 13.27
N ILE A 256 -5.64 4.64 12.23
CA ILE A 256 -5.90 3.20 12.30
C ILE A 256 -4.59 2.40 12.23
N GLY A 257 -3.63 2.82 11.42
CA GLY A 257 -2.30 2.18 11.39
C GLY A 257 -1.64 2.18 12.77
N ILE A 258 -1.63 3.33 13.42
CA ILE A 258 -1.13 3.51 14.81
C ILE A 258 -1.94 2.66 15.79
N ALA A 259 -3.27 2.67 15.67
CA ALA A 259 -4.14 1.91 16.57
C ALA A 259 -3.90 0.40 16.46
N ARG A 260 -3.80 -0.14 15.24
CA ARG A 260 -3.49 -1.56 15.02
C ARG A 260 -2.15 -1.95 15.63
N LEU A 261 -1.11 -1.13 15.43
CA LEU A 261 0.20 -1.37 16.03
C LEU A 261 0.13 -1.32 17.56
N ALA A 262 -0.60 -0.36 18.14
CA ALA A 262 -0.80 -0.26 19.59
C ALA A 262 -1.53 -1.49 20.16
N LYS A 263 -2.57 -1.99 19.46
CA LYS A 263 -3.34 -3.18 19.85
C LYS A 263 -2.51 -4.45 19.84
N LYS A 264 -1.51 -4.57 18.96
CA LYS A 264 -0.53 -5.66 18.99
C LYS A 264 0.16 -5.78 20.35
N TYR A 265 0.30 -4.67 21.08
CA TYR A 265 0.93 -4.58 22.40
C TYR A 265 -0.07 -4.33 23.55
N GLY A 266 -1.36 -4.52 23.32
CA GLY A 266 -2.41 -4.34 24.32
C GLY A 266 -2.56 -2.90 24.84
N LYS A 267 -2.07 -1.90 24.08
CA LYS A 267 -2.10 -0.51 24.52
C LYS A 267 -3.46 0.14 24.21
N PRO A 268 -4.02 0.90 25.17
CA PRO A 268 -5.20 1.71 24.93
C PRO A 268 -4.89 2.85 23.94
N VAL A 269 -5.87 3.13 23.05
CA VAL A 269 -5.74 4.15 22.00
C VAL A 269 -6.85 5.15 22.09
N ILE A 270 -6.49 6.43 22.20
CA ILE A 270 -7.43 7.55 22.19
C ILE A 270 -7.15 8.40 20.94
N ALA A 271 -8.21 8.75 20.21
CA ALA A 271 -8.09 9.67 19.09
C ALA A 271 -8.74 11.01 19.38
N PHE A 272 -8.04 12.10 18.99
CA PHE A 272 -8.60 13.45 18.96
C PHE A 272 -8.72 13.90 17.51
N SER A 273 -9.88 14.45 17.15
CA SER A 273 -10.16 14.82 15.76
C SER A 273 -10.78 16.22 15.66
N GLY A 274 -10.50 16.94 14.59
CA GLY A 274 -11.14 18.22 14.30
C GLY A 274 -12.66 18.07 14.21
N ALA A 275 -13.13 17.07 13.46
CA ALA A 275 -14.54 16.71 13.34
C ALA A 275 -14.69 15.18 13.40
N VAL A 276 -15.88 14.73 13.76
CA VAL A 276 -16.27 13.32 13.83
C VAL A 276 -17.61 13.16 13.13
N THR A 277 -17.71 12.19 12.23
CA THR A 277 -18.96 11.84 11.56
C THR A 277 -19.67 10.67 12.28
N GLU A 278 -20.91 10.42 11.96
CA GLU A 278 -21.69 9.34 12.57
C GLU A 278 -21.07 7.95 12.30
N ASP A 279 -20.54 7.75 11.11
CA ASP A 279 -19.89 6.50 10.69
C ASP A 279 -18.47 6.29 11.27
N ALA A 280 -17.92 7.28 12.00
CA ALA A 280 -16.66 7.14 12.71
C ALA A 280 -16.67 6.05 13.79
N ALA A 281 -17.87 5.63 14.25
CA ALA A 281 -18.02 4.50 15.17
C ALA A 281 -17.34 3.21 14.66
N ALA A 282 -17.17 3.05 13.34
CA ALA A 282 -16.41 1.96 12.74
C ALA A 282 -14.93 1.93 13.18
N CYS A 283 -14.37 3.05 13.66
CA CYS A 283 -13.00 3.11 14.16
C CYS A 283 -12.80 2.36 15.50
N ASN A 284 -13.85 2.15 16.28
CA ASN A 284 -13.73 1.44 17.55
C ASN A 284 -13.33 -0.03 17.35
N PRO A 285 -14.07 -0.86 16.58
CA PRO A 285 -13.65 -2.23 16.32
C PRO A 285 -12.34 -2.32 15.53
N ALA A 286 -11.92 -1.23 14.86
CA ALA A 286 -10.66 -1.15 14.13
C ALA A 286 -9.44 -0.85 15.02
N GLY A 287 -9.64 -0.59 16.34
CA GLY A 287 -8.58 -0.47 17.33
C GLY A 287 -8.50 0.86 18.10
N ILE A 288 -9.34 1.84 17.80
CA ILE A 288 -9.43 3.09 18.58
C ILE A 288 -10.44 2.87 19.71
N ASP A 289 -9.98 2.86 20.97
CA ASP A 289 -10.87 2.62 22.13
C ASP A 289 -11.85 3.76 22.35
N ALA A 290 -11.40 4.99 22.19
CA ALA A 290 -12.26 6.17 22.30
C ALA A 290 -11.76 7.29 21.38
N PHE A 291 -12.69 8.09 20.87
CA PHE A 291 -12.37 9.26 20.06
C PHE A 291 -13.19 10.49 20.49
N PHE A 292 -12.60 11.65 20.37
CA PHE A 292 -13.18 12.91 20.85
C PHE A 292 -13.02 14.00 19.79
N PRO A 293 -14.14 14.69 19.40
CA PRO A 293 -14.02 15.89 18.59
C PRO A 293 -13.47 17.04 19.42
N ILE A 294 -12.62 17.86 18.82
CA ILE A 294 -12.10 19.06 19.48
C ILE A 294 -13.01 20.28 19.27
N LEU A 295 -14.01 20.21 18.40
CA LEU A 295 -14.99 21.26 18.23
C LEU A 295 -15.89 21.32 19.47
N ARG A 296 -15.83 22.44 20.19
CA ARG A 296 -16.53 22.64 21.48
C ARG A 296 -17.82 23.45 21.36
N GLN A 297 -18.05 24.03 20.21
CA GLN A 297 -19.23 24.85 19.91
C GLN A 297 -19.51 24.84 18.42
N ILE A 298 -20.71 25.24 18.03
CA ILE A 298 -21.06 25.48 16.63
C ILE A 298 -20.21 26.64 16.12
N THR A 299 -19.53 26.45 14.99
CA THR A 299 -18.62 27.43 14.41
C THR A 299 -18.52 27.26 12.89
N THR A 300 -17.95 28.24 12.20
CA THR A 300 -17.63 28.11 10.76
C THR A 300 -16.40 27.24 10.57
N LEU A 301 -16.25 26.65 9.38
CA LEU A 301 -15.06 25.86 9.01
C LEU A 301 -13.80 26.70 9.12
N GLU A 302 -13.82 27.94 8.65
CA GLU A 302 -12.69 28.88 8.71
C GLU A 302 -12.24 29.12 10.16
N ALA A 303 -13.19 29.41 11.06
CA ALA A 303 -12.88 29.62 12.48
C ALA A 303 -12.39 28.34 13.16
N ALA A 304 -12.95 27.16 12.79
CA ALA A 304 -12.50 25.85 13.29
C ALA A 304 -11.06 25.53 12.88
N MET A 305 -10.69 25.86 11.65
CA MET A 305 -9.34 25.63 11.10
C MET A 305 -8.30 26.67 11.51
N SER A 306 -8.70 27.74 12.20
CA SER A 306 -7.73 28.71 12.74
C SER A 306 -6.78 28.00 13.73
N PRO A 307 -5.45 28.11 13.53
CA PRO A 307 -4.46 27.45 14.40
C PRO A 307 -4.67 27.74 15.89
N THR A 308 -4.93 29.00 16.24
CA THR A 308 -5.17 29.42 17.61
C THR A 308 -6.41 28.79 18.21
N THR A 309 -7.51 28.72 17.43
CA THR A 309 -8.76 28.08 17.88
C THR A 309 -8.57 26.58 18.02
N ALA A 310 -7.95 25.92 17.05
CA ALA A 310 -7.68 24.48 17.07
C ALA A 310 -6.80 24.10 18.27
N GLN A 311 -5.72 24.83 18.53
CA GLN A 311 -4.84 24.59 19.66
C GLN A 311 -5.58 24.74 21.01
N ARG A 312 -6.32 25.82 21.20
CA ARG A 312 -7.10 26.03 22.41
C ARG A 312 -8.13 24.95 22.65
N ASN A 313 -8.85 24.57 21.61
CA ASN A 313 -9.88 23.53 21.68
C ASN A 313 -9.26 22.15 21.97
N MET A 314 -8.16 21.81 21.31
CA MET A 314 -7.41 20.57 21.55
C MET A 314 -6.98 20.50 23.01
N THR A 315 -6.28 21.53 23.52
CA THR A 315 -5.82 21.60 24.91
C THR A 315 -6.97 21.38 25.90
N ALA A 316 -8.07 22.09 25.69
CA ALA A 316 -9.21 22.01 26.61
C ALA A 316 -9.93 20.66 26.55
N THR A 317 -10.00 20.01 25.37
CA THR A 317 -10.62 18.67 25.23
C THR A 317 -9.72 17.62 25.86
N VAL A 318 -8.43 17.63 25.55
CA VAL A 318 -7.43 16.70 26.12
C VAL A 318 -7.41 16.80 27.64
N GLU A 319 -7.42 18.01 28.18
CA GLU A 319 -7.45 18.22 29.65
C GLU A 319 -8.65 17.51 30.30
N GLN A 320 -9.86 17.64 29.74
CA GLN A 320 -11.04 16.97 30.30
C GLN A 320 -10.96 15.45 30.23
N VAL A 321 -10.47 14.89 29.12
CA VAL A 321 -10.28 13.45 28.98
C VAL A 321 -9.27 12.94 30.03
N PHE A 322 -8.14 13.62 30.21
CA PHE A 322 -7.14 13.21 31.20
C PHE A 322 -7.60 13.43 32.66
N ARG A 323 -8.43 14.43 32.93
CA ARG A 323 -9.09 14.58 34.25
C ARG A 323 -9.98 13.36 34.54
N LEU A 324 -10.76 12.89 33.55
CA LEU A 324 -11.60 11.70 33.68
C LEU A 324 -10.74 10.46 33.94
N LEU A 325 -9.71 10.21 33.13
CA LEU A 325 -8.79 9.09 33.32
C LEU A 325 -8.14 9.10 34.70
N LYS A 326 -7.65 10.25 35.16
CA LYS A 326 -7.06 10.40 36.50
C LYS A 326 -8.04 10.01 37.61
N THR A 327 -9.31 10.37 37.46
CA THR A 327 -10.35 10.02 38.45
C THR A 327 -10.50 8.51 38.57
N PHE A 328 -10.51 7.78 37.46
CA PHE A 328 -10.58 6.31 37.47
C PHE A 328 -9.32 5.68 38.03
N MET A 329 -8.14 6.13 37.62
CA MET A 329 -6.85 5.56 38.09
C MET A 329 -6.65 5.75 39.61
N LEU A 330 -7.15 6.84 40.19
CA LEU A 330 -7.04 7.10 41.65
C LEU A 330 -8.09 6.33 42.48
N ASN A 331 -9.23 5.95 41.88
CA ASN A 331 -10.35 5.35 42.59
C ASN A 331 -10.43 3.82 42.42
N VAL A 332 -9.65 3.22 41.49
CA VAL A 332 -9.60 1.75 41.30
C VAL A 332 -8.49 1.19 42.18
N LYS A 333 -8.87 0.57 43.29
CA LYS A 333 -7.95 -0.26 44.07
C LYS A 333 -7.50 -1.45 43.25
N PRO A 334 -6.22 -1.87 43.32
CA PRO A 334 -5.67 -3.01 42.53
C PRO A 334 -6.41 -4.34 42.71
N GLU A 335 -7.21 -4.48 43.76
CA GLU A 335 -7.86 -5.74 44.14
C GLU A 335 -9.04 -6.15 43.23
N ASN A 336 -9.55 -5.25 42.38
CA ASN A 336 -10.75 -5.52 41.56
C ASN A 336 -10.45 -6.09 40.16
N PHE A 337 -9.21 -6.37 39.79
CA PHE A 337 -8.83 -6.93 38.47
C PHE A 337 -8.36 -8.38 38.52
N SER A 338 -8.42 -9.07 39.67
CA SER A 338 -7.88 -10.42 39.78
C SER A 338 -8.90 -11.56 39.50
N ASN A 339 -10.12 -11.25 39.07
CA ASN A 339 -11.12 -12.27 38.73
C ASN A 339 -12.01 -11.85 37.57
N LYS A 340 -11.54 -12.03 36.32
CA LYS A 340 -12.41 -12.41 35.21
C LYS A 340 -11.59 -13.01 34.07
#